data_8a512a1f460e6e5d6abe9f9870762d52
#
_entry.id   8a512a1f460e6e5d6abe9f9870762d52
#
_cell.length_a   1.000
_cell.length_b   1.000
_cell.length_c   1.000
_cell.angle_alpha   90.00
_cell.angle_beta   90.00
_cell.angle_gamma   90.00
#
_symmetry.space_group_name_H-M   'P 1'
#
loop_
_entity.id
_entity.type
_entity.pdbx_description
1 polymer ?
#
loop_
_entity_poly.entity_id
_entity_poly.type
_entity_poly.pdbx_seq_one_letter_code
_entity_poly.pdbx_strand_id
1 'polypeptide(L)'
;MDLYEYQARQMFKEHGVPVLDYRLASTPDEAREGARELLAEGASLLVVKAQVKTGGRGKAGGVKLAHTADEAYEKAEAILGLDIKGHIVKKVMIASGADIAAEYYFSILLDRSNRRHLAMCSREGGMDIETLAKERPEALARVPLDPTVGIDAEVARHIAKEAGFDEETAEAIAPVLETLWTVYRDEDATLVEVNPLVSSPDGSVWAVDGKVTLDDNARFRHPGHAELVDVAAQDPREAAAKEAGLNYVRLEGQVGIIGNGAGLVMSTLDVVAMAGEEFGGMKPANFLDIGGGASAEVMAKGLDIILGDEQVRSVFVNVFGGITACDQVARGIIGALETLGDAASKPLVVRLDGNKVEEGRAILAEAAHPLVHMEETMDGAARRAAELAAQASSK
;
A
#
# COMPACT_ATOMS: atom_id res chain seq x y z
N MET A 1 -2.95 -5.19 -2.48
CA MET A 1 -1.56 -4.92 -2.93
C MET A 1 -1.59 -4.00 -4.13
N ASP A 2 -0.90 -2.83 -4.07
CA ASP A 2 -0.80 -1.93 -5.21
C ASP A 2 0.29 -2.41 -6.18
N LEU A 3 -0.03 -2.40 -7.47
CA LEU A 3 0.91 -2.72 -8.54
C LEU A 3 1.66 -1.48 -9.04
N TYR A 4 2.86 -1.67 -9.59
CA TYR A 4 3.49 -0.67 -10.46
C TYR A 4 2.72 -0.55 -11.78
N GLU A 5 2.83 0.58 -12.46
CA GLU A 5 2.19 0.78 -13.76
C GLU A 5 2.55 -0.31 -14.78
N TYR A 6 3.82 -0.71 -14.85
CA TYR A 6 4.26 -1.75 -15.79
C TYR A 6 3.62 -3.12 -15.47
N GLN A 7 3.42 -3.44 -14.18
CA GLN A 7 2.75 -4.67 -13.76
C GLN A 7 1.26 -4.63 -14.10
N ALA A 8 0.60 -3.50 -13.85
CA ALA A 8 -0.79 -3.29 -14.24
C ALA A 8 -0.97 -3.41 -15.76
N ARG A 9 -0.09 -2.80 -16.56
CA ARG A 9 -0.14 -2.90 -18.03
C ARG A 9 0.16 -4.30 -18.53
N GLN A 10 1.06 -5.06 -17.89
CA GLN A 10 1.31 -6.46 -18.22
C GLN A 10 0.05 -7.30 -17.99
N MET A 11 -0.59 -7.13 -16.84
CA MET A 11 -1.85 -7.77 -16.50
C MET A 11 -2.97 -7.40 -17.52
N PHE A 12 -3.05 -6.14 -17.92
CA PHE A 12 -3.97 -5.67 -18.97
C PHE A 12 -3.71 -6.40 -20.29
N LYS A 13 -2.45 -6.50 -20.70
CA LYS A 13 -2.06 -7.20 -21.94
C LYS A 13 -2.44 -8.67 -21.92
N GLU A 14 -2.24 -9.34 -20.82
CA GLU A 14 -2.57 -10.76 -20.63
C GLU A 14 -4.07 -11.03 -20.72
N HIS A 15 -4.90 -10.08 -20.34
CA HIS A 15 -6.36 -10.14 -20.47
C HIS A 15 -6.89 -9.57 -21.79
N GLY A 16 -6.02 -9.08 -22.68
CA GLY A 16 -6.42 -8.56 -23.99
C GLY A 16 -6.85 -7.09 -24.00
N VAL A 17 -6.60 -6.33 -22.92
CA VAL A 17 -6.76 -4.85 -22.95
C VAL A 17 -5.72 -4.28 -23.90
N PRO A 18 -6.08 -3.40 -24.84
CA PRO A 18 -5.13 -2.74 -25.73
C PRO A 18 -4.15 -1.86 -24.94
N VAL A 19 -2.86 -2.25 -24.95
CA VAL A 19 -1.77 -1.49 -24.34
C VAL A 19 -0.62 -1.35 -25.34
N LEU A 20 0.09 -0.23 -25.28
CA LEU A 20 1.25 0.01 -26.11
C LEU A 20 2.47 -0.76 -25.58
N ASP A 21 3.37 -1.15 -26.47
CA ASP A 21 4.60 -1.86 -26.08
C ASP A 21 5.51 -0.97 -25.24
N TYR A 22 6.26 -1.62 -24.35
CA TYR A 22 7.18 -0.95 -23.45
C TYR A 22 8.39 -1.82 -23.10
N ARG A 23 9.44 -1.18 -22.56
CA ARG A 23 10.62 -1.83 -21.98
C ARG A 23 10.88 -1.24 -20.60
N LEU A 24 11.41 -2.06 -19.69
CA LEU A 24 11.83 -1.62 -18.36
C LEU A 24 13.33 -1.38 -18.34
N ALA A 25 13.75 -0.39 -17.56
CA ALA A 25 15.15 -0.07 -17.36
C ALA A 25 15.41 0.37 -15.92
N SER A 26 16.53 -0.10 -15.36
CA SER A 26 17.05 0.30 -14.05
C SER A 26 18.28 1.19 -14.17
N THR A 27 18.81 1.30 -15.38
CA THR A 27 19.94 2.17 -15.74
C THR A 27 19.63 2.98 -16.99
N PRO A 28 20.32 4.12 -17.22
CA PRO A 28 20.17 4.90 -18.45
C PRO A 28 20.57 4.12 -19.71
N ASP A 29 21.58 3.24 -19.62
CA ASP A 29 22.01 2.41 -20.77
C ASP A 29 20.96 1.38 -21.15
N GLU A 30 20.31 0.72 -20.18
CA GLU A 30 19.15 -0.16 -20.43
C GLU A 30 17.99 0.62 -21.06
N ALA A 31 17.75 1.86 -20.64
CA ALA A 31 16.73 2.71 -21.24
C ALA A 31 17.03 3.05 -22.69
N ARG A 32 18.28 3.32 -23.03
CA ARG A 32 18.74 3.53 -24.42
C ARG A 32 18.49 2.31 -25.28
N GLU A 33 18.82 1.11 -24.76
CA GLU A 33 18.65 -0.12 -25.53
C GLU A 33 17.15 -0.42 -25.75
N GLY A 34 16.34 -0.35 -24.69
CA GLY A 34 14.89 -0.52 -24.81
C GLY A 34 14.24 0.49 -25.76
N ALA A 35 14.75 1.72 -25.80
CA ALA A 35 14.32 2.74 -26.76
C ALA A 35 14.69 2.37 -28.20
N ARG A 36 15.87 1.82 -28.44
CA ARG A 36 16.28 1.34 -29.79
C ARG A 36 15.39 0.24 -30.29
N GLU A 37 15.03 -0.71 -29.41
CA GLU A 37 14.12 -1.80 -29.78
C GLU A 37 12.76 -1.24 -30.19
N LEU A 38 12.14 -0.40 -29.38
CA LEU A 38 10.81 0.18 -29.65
C LEU A 38 10.80 1.03 -30.93
N LEU A 39 11.87 1.81 -31.20
CA LEU A 39 12.02 2.57 -32.44
C LEU A 39 12.16 1.65 -33.64
N ALA A 40 12.89 0.53 -33.52
CA ALA A 40 13.01 -0.48 -34.57
C ALA A 40 11.69 -1.22 -34.84
N GLU A 41 10.82 -1.36 -33.84
CA GLU A 41 9.47 -1.91 -33.91
C GLU A 41 8.46 -0.90 -34.52
N GLY A 42 8.87 0.34 -34.79
CA GLY A 42 8.06 1.36 -35.48
C GLY A 42 7.51 2.48 -34.61
N ALA A 43 7.93 2.57 -33.33
CA ALA A 43 7.54 3.70 -32.50
C ALA A 43 8.12 5.01 -33.06
N SER A 44 7.29 6.04 -33.20
CA SER A 44 7.70 7.39 -33.64
C SER A 44 7.96 8.34 -32.49
N LEU A 45 7.42 8.02 -31.30
CA LEU A 45 7.53 8.75 -30.06
C LEU A 45 7.70 7.76 -28.92
N LEU A 46 8.54 8.11 -27.94
CA LEU A 46 8.76 7.36 -26.73
C LEU A 46 8.38 8.20 -25.51
N VAL A 47 7.87 7.52 -24.47
CA VAL A 47 7.55 8.13 -23.18
C VAL A 47 8.35 7.41 -22.09
N VAL A 48 9.23 8.13 -21.41
CA VAL A 48 10.02 7.63 -20.28
C VAL A 48 9.27 7.95 -19.00
N LYS A 49 8.85 6.93 -18.26
CA LYS A 49 7.97 7.06 -17.08
C LYS A 49 8.61 6.47 -15.83
N ALA A 50 8.70 7.25 -14.77
CA ALA A 50 9.06 6.77 -13.43
C ALA A 50 8.15 5.63 -12.97
N GLN A 51 8.71 4.58 -12.40
CA GLN A 51 7.95 3.49 -11.80
C GLN A 51 7.97 3.63 -10.28
N VAL A 52 6.88 4.17 -9.73
CA VAL A 52 6.62 4.33 -8.30
C VAL A 52 5.13 4.05 -8.02
N LYS A 53 4.83 3.58 -6.81
CA LYS A 53 3.46 3.22 -6.40
C LYS A 53 2.64 4.43 -5.92
N THR A 54 2.85 5.59 -6.51
CA THR A 54 2.10 6.83 -6.19
C THR A 54 1.69 7.58 -7.46
N GLY A 55 0.59 8.32 -7.36
CA GLY A 55 0.10 9.17 -8.45
C GLY A 55 0.83 10.52 -8.52
N GLY A 56 0.60 11.26 -9.63
CA GLY A 56 1.17 12.59 -9.83
C GLY A 56 2.59 12.60 -10.37
N ARG A 57 3.08 11.50 -10.91
CA ARG A 57 4.42 11.35 -11.52
C ARG A 57 4.74 12.41 -12.55
N GLY A 58 3.79 12.76 -13.41
CA GLY A 58 3.96 13.80 -14.43
C GLY A 58 4.27 15.17 -13.83
N LYS A 59 3.52 15.59 -12.80
CA LYS A 59 3.73 16.87 -12.09
C LYS A 59 5.08 16.92 -11.36
N ALA A 60 5.59 15.76 -10.93
CA ALA A 60 6.89 15.63 -10.27
C ALA A 60 8.08 15.48 -11.24
N GLY A 61 7.86 15.61 -12.55
CA GLY A 61 8.91 15.47 -13.57
C GLY A 61 9.30 14.03 -13.89
N GLY A 62 8.54 13.04 -13.40
CA GLY A 62 8.77 11.62 -13.60
C GLY A 62 8.24 11.07 -14.94
N VAL A 63 7.72 11.91 -15.84
CA VAL A 63 7.26 11.52 -17.19
C VAL A 63 7.88 12.50 -18.19
N LYS A 64 8.60 12.00 -19.18
CA LYS A 64 9.27 12.79 -20.22
C LYS A 64 9.17 12.12 -21.57
N LEU A 65 9.08 12.93 -22.63
CA LEU A 65 9.07 12.47 -24.02
C LEU A 65 10.50 12.34 -24.56
N ALA A 66 10.70 11.38 -25.47
CA ALA A 66 11.94 11.19 -26.20
C ALA A 66 11.62 10.73 -27.65
N HIS A 67 12.42 11.17 -28.62
CA HIS A 67 12.30 10.80 -30.04
C HIS A 67 13.46 9.94 -30.51
N THR A 68 14.51 9.85 -29.72
CA THR A 68 15.70 9.05 -30.00
C THR A 68 16.11 8.21 -28.79
N ALA A 69 16.93 7.20 -29.03
CA ALA A 69 17.46 6.38 -27.97
C ALA A 69 18.40 7.17 -27.02
N ASP A 70 19.13 8.15 -27.54
CA ASP A 70 20.01 8.99 -26.72
C ASP A 70 19.19 9.98 -25.86
N GLU A 71 18.11 10.54 -26.40
CA GLU A 71 17.17 11.31 -25.58
C GLU A 71 16.56 10.44 -24.47
N ALA A 72 16.17 9.20 -24.77
CA ALA A 72 15.63 8.28 -23.74
C ALA A 72 16.65 8.01 -22.63
N TYR A 73 17.94 7.88 -22.96
CA TYR A 73 19.02 7.80 -21.98
C TYR A 73 19.04 9.04 -21.08
N GLU A 74 19.10 10.25 -21.65
CA GLU A 74 19.13 11.51 -20.88
C GLU A 74 17.90 11.67 -19.98
N LYS A 75 16.70 11.29 -20.48
CA LYS A 75 15.49 11.36 -19.70
C LYS A 75 15.48 10.33 -18.57
N ALA A 76 15.96 9.11 -18.82
CA ALA A 76 16.09 8.08 -17.80
C ALA A 76 17.09 8.50 -16.70
N GLU A 77 18.26 9.06 -17.07
CA GLU A 77 19.24 9.59 -16.14
C GLU A 77 18.64 10.67 -15.23
N ALA A 78 17.82 11.56 -15.80
CA ALA A 78 17.16 12.63 -15.06
C ALA A 78 16.00 12.17 -14.17
N ILE A 79 15.44 10.98 -14.41
CA ILE A 79 14.26 10.44 -13.66
C ILE A 79 14.71 9.43 -12.61
N LEU A 80 15.70 8.59 -12.89
CA LEU A 80 16.24 7.64 -11.92
C LEU A 80 16.81 8.39 -10.71
N GLY A 81 16.45 7.96 -9.52
CA GLY A 81 16.86 8.60 -8.27
C GLY A 81 15.98 9.79 -7.83
N LEU A 82 15.01 10.25 -8.61
CA LEU A 82 14.05 11.26 -8.16
C LEU A 82 13.26 10.75 -6.94
N ASP A 83 13.03 11.65 -6.00
CA ASP A 83 12.04 11.44 -4.94
C ASP A 83 10.68 11.95 -5.41
N ILE A 84 9.72 11.05 -5.53
CA ILE A 84 8.33 11.36 -5.86
C ILE A 84 7.44 11.01 -4.65
N LYS A 85 7.13 11.99 -3.84
CA LYS A 85 6.31 11.82 -2.62
C LYS A 85 6.86 10.78 -1.64
N GLY A 86 8.16 10.77 -1.41
CA GLY A 86 8.84 9.81 -0.53
C GLY A 86 9.22 8.49 -1.19
N HIS A 87 8.93 8.32 -2.48
CA HIS A 87 9.31 7.12 -3.25
C HIS A 87 10.47 7.42 -4.19
N ILE A 88 11.62 6.82 -3.92
CA ILE A 88 12.79 6.96 -4.80
C ILE A 88 12.60 6.11 -6.06
N VAL A 89 12.73 6.74 -7.23
CA VAL A 89 12.59 6.07 -8.53
C VAL A 89 13.79 5.15 -8.76
N LYS A 90 13.54 3.84 -8.74
CA LYS A 90 14.57 2.79 -8.99
C LYS A 90 14.51 2.23 -10.40
N LYS A 91 13.37 2.40 -11.09
CA LYS A 91 13.13 1.90 -12.45
C LYS A 91 12.37 2.93 -13.26
N VAL A 92 12.61 2.94 -14.55
CA VAL A 92 11.80 3.65 -15.53
C VAL A 92 11.20 2.66 -16.52
N MET A 93 10.05 3.01 -17.07
CA MET A 93 9.43 2.33 -18.20
C MET A 93 9.56 3.22 -19.44
N ILE A 94 10.11 2.70 -20.50
CA ILE A 94 10.14 3.32 -21.82
C ILE A 94 8.98 2.72 -22.57
N ALA A 95 7.98 3.51 -22.93
CA ALA A 95 6.79 3.08 -23.67
C ALA A 95 6.69 3.76 -25.01
N SER A 96 6.13 3.07 -25.99
CA SER A 96 5.69 3.69 -27.24
C SER A 96 4.63 4.76 -26.95
N GLY A 97 4.73 5.92 -27.58
CA GLY A 97 3.75 6.99 -27.48
C GLY A 97 2.53 6.69 -28.34
N ALA A 98 1.34 7.09 -27.87
CA ALA A 98 0.12 7.09 -28.66
C ALA A 98 0.01 8.38 -29.47
N ASP A 99 -0.63 8.29 -30.65
CA ASP A 99 -1.19 9.46 -31.32
C ASP A 99 -2.55 9.75 -30.68
N ILE A 100 -2.62 10.79 -29.85
CA ILE A 100 -3.76 11.06 -28.97
C ILE A 100 -4.71 12.05 -29.62
N ALA A 101 -5.93 11.58 -29.97
CA ALA A 101 -7.03 12.45 -30.39
C ALA A 101 -7.83 12.96 -29.17
N ALA A 102 -8.07 12.09 -28.18
CA ALA A 102 -8.75 12.46 -26.96
C ALA A 102 -8.30 11.57 -25.78
N GLU A 103 -8.41 12.12 -24.57
CA GLU A 103 -8.07 11.44 -23.31
C GLU A 103 -9.31 11.29 -22.44
N TYR A 104 -9.53 10.09 -21.94
CA TYR A 104 -10.67 9.70 -21.13
C TYR A 104 -10.21 9.13 -19.78
N TYR A 105 -11.13 9.09 -18.84
CA TYR A 105 -10.94 8.42 -17.56
C TYR A 105 -11.87 7.23 -17.45
N PHE A 106 -11.35 6.10 -16.94
CA PHE A 106 -12.18 4.97 -16.56
C PHE A 106 -11.59 4.27 -15.32
N SER A 107 -12.47 3.89 -14.40
CA SER A 107 -12.10 3.03 -13.28
C SER A 107 -13.23 2.14 -12.81
N ILE A 108 -12.86 1.03 -12.18
CA ILE A 108 -13.74 0.14 -11.44
C ILE A 108 -13.18 0.02 -10.04
N LEU A 109 -14.01 0.22 -9.03
CA LEU A 109 -13.60 0.15 -7.63
C LEU A 109 -14.65 -0.51 -6.74
N LEU A 110 -14.20 -0.96 -5.56
CA LEU A 110 -15.07 -1.45 -4.51
C LEU A 110 -15.59 -0.26 -3.69
N ASP A 111 -16.86 0.10 -3.88
CA ASP A 111 -17.57 1.09 -3.07
C ASP A 111 -18.03 0.46 -1.74
N ARG A 112 -17.18 0.56 -0.73
CA ARG A 112 -17.42 -0.01 0.61
C ARG A 112 -18.60 0.65 1.31
N SER A 113 -18.81 1.95 1.09
CA SER A 113 -19.91 2.70 1.72
C SER A 113 -21.28 2.21 1.28
N ASN A 114 -21.41 1.89 -0.02
CA ASN A 114 -22.65 1.40 -0.61
C ASN A 114 -22.65 -0.12 -0.80
N ARG A 115 -21.57 -0.84 -0.43
CA ARG A 115 -21.43 -2.31 -0.50
C ARG A 115 -21.66 -2.86 -1.90
N ARG A 116 -21.02 -2.24 -2.91
CA ARG A 116 -21.15 -2.63 -4.32
C ARG A 116 -19.90 -2.29 -5.11
N HIS A 117 -19.82 -2.79 -6.33
CA HIS A 117 -18.83 -2.30 -7.28
C HIS A 117 -19.34 -1.03 -7.95
N LEU A 118 -18.43 -0.16 -8.34
CA LEU A 118 -18.73 1.12 -8.96
C LEU A 118 -17.82 1.32 -10.17
N ALA A 119 -18.40 1.57 -11.33
CA ALA A 119 -17.68 2.09 -12.48
C ALA A 119 -17.73 3.62 -12.46
N MET A 120 -16.59 4.26 -12.71
CA MET A 120 -16.51 5.69 -12.94
C MET A 120 -15.93 5.96 -14.31
N CYS A 121 -16.52 6.90 -15.04
CA CYS A 121 -16.11 7.23 -16.40
C CYS A 121 -16.24 8.73 -16.66
N SER A 122 -15.29 9.30 -17.41
CA SER A 122 -15.34 10.70 -17.84
C SER A 122 -14.69 10.87 -19.22
N ARG A 123 -15.22 11.82 -19.97
CA ARG A 123 -14.60 12.29 -21.22
C ARG A 123 -13.35 13.14 -20.99
N GLU A 124 -13.04 13.43 -19.73
CA GLU A 124 -11.88 14.22 -19.32
C GLU A 124 -10.90 13.32 -18.58
N GLY A 125 -9.87 12.87 -19.30
CA GLY A 125 -8.78 12.06 -18.78
C GLY A 125 -7.47 12.85 -18.64
N GLY A 126 -6.42 12.15 -18.21
CA GLY A 126 -5.10 12.72 -18.05
C GLY A 126 -4.97 13.73 -16.90
N MET A 127 -5.99 13.91 -16.09
CA MET A 127 -6.06 14.86 -14.99
C MET A 127 -6.32 14.19 -13.64
N ASP A 128 -6.22 14.98 -12.57
CA ASP A 128 -6.50 14.54 -11.22
C ASP A 128 -8.01 14.34 -11.02
N ILE A 129 -8.42 13.10 -10.82
CA ILE A 129 -9.83 12.73 -10.77
C ILE A 129 -10.53 13.19 -9.50
N GLU A 130 -9.80 13.30 -8.38
CA GLU A 130 -10.33 13.82 -7.13
C GLU A 130 -10.69 15.30 -7.27
N THR A 131 -9.87 16.04 -8.00
CA THR A 131 -10.16 17.45 -8.34
C THR A 131 -11.38 17.54 -9.24
N LEU A 132 -11.46 16.72 -10.31
CA LEU A 132 -12.63 16.69 -11.18
C LEU A 132 -13.91 16.36 -10.41
N ALA A 133 -13.86 15.33 -9.57
CA ALA A 133 -15.01 14.89 -8.77
C ALA A 133 -15.51 15.95 -7.78
N LYS A 134 -14.62 16.85 -7.32
CA LYS A 134 -14.95 17.92 -6.39
C LYS A 134 -15.45 19.18 -7.10
N GLU A 135 -14.80 19.59 -8.18
CA GLU A 135 -15.08 20.84 -8.88
C GLU A 135 -16.21 20.69 -9.90
N ARG A 136 -16.29 19.55 -10.58
CA ARG A 136 -17.28 19.26 -11.63
C ARG A 136 -17.80 17.82 -11.51
N PRO A 137 -18.54 17.49 -10.44
CA PRO A 137 -19.03 16.13 -10.19
C PRO A 137 -19.91 15.58 -11.32
N GLU A 138 -20.56 16.45 -12.11
CA GLU A 138 -21.38 16.08 -13.26
C GLU A 138 -20.56 15.59 -14.47
N ALA A 139 -19.28 15.91 -14.54
CA ALA A 139 -18.37 15.44 -15.57
C ALA A 139 -17.89 13.99 -15.34
N LEU A 140 -18.18 13.44 -14.15
CA LEU A 140 -17.79 12.09 -13.75
C LEU A 140 -19.02 11.21 -13.56
N ALA A 141 -19.32 10.37 -14.55
CA ALA A 141 -20.36 9.35 -14.44
C ALA A 141 -19.98 8.32 -13.36
N ARG A 142 -20.97 7.91 -12.57
CA ARG A 142 -20.85 6.92 -11.48
C ARG A 142 -21.94 5.88 -11.62
N VAL A 143 -21.60 4.74 -12.18
CA VAL A 143 -22.54 3.67 -12.47
C VAL A 143 -22.32 2.50 -11.50
N PRO A 144 -23.30 2.23 -10.64
CA PRO A 144 -23.25 1.05 -9.78
C PRO A 144 -23.31 -0.22 -10.61
N LEU A 145 -22.47 -1.20 -10.27
CA LEU A 145 -22.38 -2.48 -10.96
C LEU A 145 -23.00 -3.59 -10.11
N ASP A 146 -23.80 -4.43 -10.75
CA ASP A 146 -24.25 -5.70 -10.18
C ASP A 146 -23.11 -6.71 -10.30
N PRO A 147 -22.60 -7.28 -9.22
CA PRO A 147 -21.49 -8.23 -9.26
C PRO A 147 -21.80 -9.52 -9.99
N THR A 148 -23.08 -9.84 -10.21
CA THR A 148 -23.51 -11.06 -10.93
C THR A 148 -23.56 -10.86 -12.45
N VAL A 149 -23.68 -9.63 -12.91
CA VAL A 149 -23.68 -9.24 -14.33
C VAL A 149 -22.32 -8.69 -14.75
N GLY A 150 -21.80 -7.75 -13.97
CA GLY A 150 -20.56 -7.06 -14.26
C GLY A 150 -20.71 -5.97 -15.32
N ILE A 151 -19.71 -5.87 -16.19
CA ILE A 151 -19.75 -5.00 -17.37
C ILE A 151 -19.79 -5.89 -18.61
N ASP A 152 -20.98 -6.06 -19.18
CA ASP A 152 -21.18 -6.60 -20.50
C ASP A 152 -21.34 -5.45 -21.52
N ALA A 153 -21.59 -5.77 -22.79
CA ALA A 153 -21.72 -4.79 -23.86
C ALA A 153 -22.85 -3.77 -23.62
N GLU A 154 -23.95 -4.14 -22.97
CA GLU A 154 -25.04 -3.24 -22.65
C GLU A 154 -24.66 -2.27 -21.53
N VAL A 155 -24.07 -2.80 -20.46
CA VAL A 155 -23.58 -2.01 -19.32
C VAL A 155 -22.43 -1.09 -19.75
N ALA A 156 -21.51 -1.54 -20.60
CA ALA A 156 -20.43 -0.72 -21.13
C ALA A 156 -20.95 0.50 -21.91
N ARG A 157 -21.92 0.30 -22.81
CA ARG A 157 -22.58 1.40 -23.53
C ARG A 157 -23.34 2.33 -22.59
N HIS A 158 -24.01 1.78 -21.58
CA HIS A 158 -24.69 2.59 -20.56
C HIS A 158 -23.71 3.48 -19.82
N ILE A 159 -22.55 2.95 -19.37
CA ILE A 159 -21.49 3.74 -18.72
C ILE A 159 -21.01 4.86 -19.65
N ALA A 160 -20.73 4.56 -20.89
CA ALA A 160 -20.28 5.55 -21.87
C ALA A 160 -21.34 6.64 -22.10
N LYS A 161 -22.61 6.27 -22.22
CA LYS A 161 -23.72 7.21 -22.36
C LYS A 161 -23.88 8.13 -21.15
N GLU A 162 -23.82 7.59 -19.94
CA GLU A 162 -23.88 8.39 -18.70
C GLU A 162 -22.69 9.37 -18.58
N ALA A 163 -21.51 9.00 -19.11
CA ALA A 163 -20.36 9.87 -19.21
C ALA A 163 -20.47 10.92 -20.35
N GLY A 164 -21.54 10.86 -21.16
CA GLY A 164 -21.84 11.82 -22.22
C GLY A 164 -21.03 11.62 -23.50
N PHE A 165 -20.54 10.41 -23.79
CA PHE A 165 -19.91 10.10 -25.07
C PHE A 165 -20.94 10.06 -26.21
N ASP A 166 -20.50 10.41 -27.41
CA ASP A 166 -21.24 10.14 -28.63
C ASP A 166 -21.26 8.63 -28.93
N GLU A 167 -22.16 8.23 -29.84
CA GLU A 167 -22.39 6.81 -30.14
C GLU A 167 -21.16 6.14 -30.75
N GLU A 168 -20.40 6.83 -31.60
CA GLU A 168 -19.18 6.29 -32.22
C GLU A 168 -18.10 6.01 -31.19
N THR A 169 -17.81 6.98 -30.32
CA THR A 169 -16.83 6.83 -29.25
C THR A 169 -17.28 5.78 -28.23
N ALA A 170 -18.57 5.75 -27.89
CA ALA A 170 -19.13 4.75 -26.98
C ALA A 170 -18.93 3.32 -27.48
N GLU A 171 -19.19 3.06 -28.76
CA GLU A 171 -18.97 1.74 -29.38
C GLU A 171 -17.47 1.38 -29.43
N ALA A 172 -16.59 2.36 -29.66
CA ALA A 172 -15.15 2.13 -29.71
C ALA A 172 -14.55 1.76 -28.31
N ILE A 173 -15.03 2.39 -27.23
CA ILE A 173 -14.49 2.15 -25.87
C ILE A 173 -15.15 0.95 -25.18
N ALA A 174 -16.39 0.59 -25.52
CA ALA A 174 -17.16 -0.45 -24.84
C ALA A 174 -16.42 -1.78 -24.70
N PRO A 175 -15.77 -2.35 -25.73
CA PRO A 175 -15.01 -3.60 -25.60
C PRO A 175 -13.84 -3.51 -24.59
N VAL A 176 -13.24 -2.32 -24.48
CA VAL A 176 -12.14 -2.10 -23.52
C VAL A 176 -12.67 -2.07 -22.09
N LEU A 177 -13.84 -1.45 -21.87
CA LEU A 177 -14.48 -1.44 -20.53
C LEU A 177 -14.88 -2.85 -20.10
N GLU A 178 -15.40 -3.68 -20.99
CA GLU A 178 -15.71 -5.10 -20.73
C GLU A 178 -14.46 -5.89 -20.35
N THR A 179 -13.35 -5.68 -21.08
CA THR A 179 -12.10 -6.36 -20.81
C THR A 179 -11.47 -5.90 -19.48
N LEU A 180 -11.55 -4.61 -19.15
CA LEU A 180 -11.10 -4.09 -17.85
C LEU A 180 -11.93 -4.64 -16.67
N TRP A 181 -13.23 -4.90 -16.87
CA TRP A 181 -14.03 -5.63 -15.91
C TRP A 181 -13.53 -7.07 -15.72
N THR A 182 -13.15 -7.75 -16.81
CA THR A 182 -12.59 -9.10 -16.74
C THR A 182 -11.30 -9.09 -15.90
N VAL A 183 -10.41 -8.12 -16.09
CA VAL A 183 -9.23 -7.94 -15.23
C VAL A 183 -9.65 -7.76 -13.76
N TYR A 184 -10.59 -6.85 -13.50
CA TYR A 184 -11.05 -6.54 -12.15
C TYR A 184 -11.59 -7.78 -11.42
N ARG A 185 -12.43 -8.55 -12.11
CA ARG A 185 -13.09 -9.75 -11.57
C ARG A 185 -12.10 -10.92 -11.41
N ASP A 186 -11.34 -11.23 -12.47
CA ASP A 186 -10.55 -12.45 -12.54
C ASP A 186 -9.27 -12.36 -11.73
N GLU A 187 -8.76 -11.15 -11.46
CA GLU A 187 -7.59 -10.90 -10.62
C GLU A 187 -7.95 -10.51 -9.17
N ASP A 188 -9.23 -10.57 -8.81
CA ASP A 188 -9.71 -10.09 -7.48
C ASP A 188 -9.20 -8.68 -7.15
N ALA A 189 -9.30 -7.78 -8.11
CA ALA A 189 -8.89 -6.41 -7.88
C ALA A 189 -9.94 -5.66 -7.05
N THR A 190 -9.48 -4.72 -6.24
CA THR A 190 -10.33 -3.74 -5.52
C THR A 190 -10.33 -2.37 -6.21
N LEU A 191 -9.40 -2.18 -7.15
CA LEU A 191 -9.31 -1.03 -8.05
C LEU A 191 -8.67 -1.45 -9.36
N VAL A 192 -9.29 -1.09 -10.47
CA VAL A 192 -8.69 -1.03 -11.81
C VAL A 192 -8.96 0.36 -12.35
N GLU A 193 -7.92 1.10 -12.70
CA GLU A 193 -8.02 2.48 -13.19
C GLU A 193 -7.15 2.66 -14.43
N VAL A 194 -7.69 3.33 -15.42
CA VAL A 194 -6.97 3.79 -16.61
C VAL A 194 -7.14 5.31 -16.73
N ASN A 195 -6.01 6.04 -16.59
CA ASN A 195 -6.03 7.49 -16.65
C ASN A 195 -4.71 8.05 -17.24
N PRO A 196 -4.69 8.31 -18.57
CA PRO A 196 -5.82 8.28 -19.48
C PRO A 196 -6.05 6.94 -20.21
N LEU A 197 -7.30 6.67 -20.54
CA LEU A 197 -7.71 5.85 -21.67
C LEU A 197 -7.75 6.78 -22.87
N VAL A 198 -7.10 6.43 -23.98
CA VAL A 198 -7.00 7.35 -25.12
C VAL A 198 -7.65 6.78 -26.36
N SER A 199 -8.25 7.66 -27.18
CA SER A 199 -8.59 7.35 -28.57
C SER A 199 -7.54 7.97 -29.51
N SER A 200 -7.18 7.24 -30.55
CA SER A 200 -6.32 7.71 -31.63
C SER A 200 -7.16 8.18 -32.84
N PRO A 201 -6.59 9.00 -33.77
CA PRO A 201 -7.30 9.49 -34.92
C PRO A 201 -7.82 8.39 -35.85
N ASP A 202 -7.25 7.19 -35.79
CA ASP A 202 -7.68 6.01 -36.56
C ASP A 202 -8.82 5.22 -35.88
N GLY A 203 -9.33 5.71 -34.74
CA GLY A 203 -10.39 5.08 -33.95
C GLY A 203 -9.92 4.00 -33.00
N SER A 204 -8.62 3.69 -32.95
CA SER A 204 -8.07 2.74 -31.96
C SER A 204 -8.13 3.33 -30.54
N VAL A 205 -8.32 2.44 -29.55
CA VAL A 205 -8.41 2.80 -28.13
C VAL A 205 -7.30 2.11 -27.35
N TRP A 206 -6.57 2.85 -26.51
CA TRP A 206 -5.39 2.37 -25.77
C TRP A 206 -5.45 2.74 -24.29
N ALA A 207 -5.12 1.78 -23.43
CA ALA A 207 -4.79 2.05 -22.03
C ALA A 207 -3.33 2.47 -21.95
N VAL A 208 -3.05 3.78 -21.88
CA VAL A 208 -1.68 4.32 -21.86
C VAL A 208 -1.10 4.50 -20.46
N ASP A 209 -1.93 4.41 -19.45
CA ASP A 209 -1.55 4.27 -18.04
C ASP A 209 -2.44 3.20 -17.40
N GLY A 210 -2.01 2.66 -16.28
CA GLY A 210 -2.77 1.66 -15.56
C GLY A 210 -2.42 1.63 -14.08
N LYS A 211 -3.45 1.55 -13.26
CA LYS A 211 -3.34 1.35 -11.82
C LYS A 211 -4.25 0.21 -11.39
N VAL A 212 -3.68 -0.78 -10.73
CA VAL A 212 -4.39 -1.93 -10.20
C VAL A 212 -4.05 -2.11 -8.73
N THR A 213 -5.07 -2.31 -7.91
CA THR A 213 -4.94 -2.74 -6.52
C THR A 213 -5.61 -4.10 -6.38
N LEU A 214 -4.84 -5.10 -6.02
CA LEU A 214 -5.30 -6.48 -5.80
C LEU A 214 -5.76 -6.68 -4.35
N ASP A 215 -6.75 -7.55 -4.14
CA ASP A 215 -7.17 -7.95 -2.79
C ASP A 215 -6.17 -8.95 -2.20
N ASP A 216 -5.47 -8.55 -1.15
CA ASP A 216 -4.52 -9.40 -0.45
C ASP A 216 -5.17 -10.65 0.20
N ASN A 217 -6.47 -10.60 0.47
CA ASN A 217 -7.21 -11.73 1.02
C ASN A 217 -7.49 -12.81 -0.03
N ALA A 218 -7.38 -12.50 -1.30
CA ALA A 218 -7.58 -13.43 -2.41
C ALA A 218 -6.31 -14.19 -2.85
N ARG A 219 -5.15 -13.91 -2.25
CA ARG A 219 -3.85 -14.52 -2.63
C ARG A 219 -3.84 -16.04 -2.66
N PHE A 220 -4.66 -16.70 -1.83
CA PHE A 220 -4.73 -18.16 -1.80
C PHE A 220 -5.17 -18.77 -3.13
N ARG A 221 -5.87 -18.05 -3.98
CA ARG A 221 -6.30 -18.47 -5.32
C ARG A 221 -5.49 -17.86 -6.47
N HIS A 222 -4.55 -16.94 -6.15
CA HIS A 222 -3.67 -16.28 -7.11
C HIS A 222 -2.19 -16.44 -6.71
N PRO A 223 -1.62 -17.65 -6.80
CA PRO A 223 -0.22 -17.88 -6.40
C PRO A 223 0.77 -17.05 -7.21
N GLY A 224 0.48 -16.70 -8.47
CA GLY A 224 1.31 -15.84 -9.32
C GLY A 224 1.42 -14.40 -8.81
N HIS A 225 0.48 -13.92 -8.00
CA HIS A 225 0.56 -12.56 -7.41
C HIS A 225 1.75 -12.41 -6.45
N ALA A 226 2.33 -13.50 -5.95
CA ALA A 226 3.52 -13.45 -5.11
C ALA A 226 4.73 -12.86 -5.86
N GLU A 227 4.83 -13.05 -7.18
CA GLU A 227 5.90 -12.54 -8.02
C GLU A 227 5.79 -11.02 -8.27
N LEU A 228 4.60 -10.47 -8.06
CA LEU A 228 4.33 -9.02 -8.22
C LEU A 228 4.73 -8.20 -6.99
N VAL A 229 5.09 -8.88 -5.88
CA VAL A 229 5.48 -8.21 -4.64
C VAL A 229 6.88 -7.61 -4.79
N ASP A 230 7.00 -6.30 -4.69
CA ASP A 230 8.30 -5.64 -4.58
C ASP A 230 8.77 -5.63 -3.12
N VAL A 231 9.56 -6.64 -2.76
CA VAL A 231 10.13 -6.78 -1.41
C VAL A 231 11.06 -5.60 -1.07
N ALA A 232 11.74 -5.04 -2.07
CA ALA A 232 12.67 -3.91 -1.88
C ALA A 232 11.98 -2.57 -1.63
N ALA A 233 10.68 -2.47 -1.90
CA ALA A 233 9.88 -1.28 -1.64
C ALA A 233 9.09 -1.36 -0.32
N GLN A 234 9.11 -2.50 0.38
CA GLN A 234 8.47 -2.66 1.69
C GLN A 234 9.35 -2.05 2.79
N ASP A 235 8.71 -1.55 3.86
CA ASP A 235 9.47 -1.24 5.08
C ASP A 235 10.16 -2.52 5.58
N PRO A 236 11.46 -2.49 5.87
CA PRO A 236 12.19 -3.69 6.29
C PRO A 236 11.61 -4.36 7.54
N ARG A 237 10.99 -3.59 8.44
CA ARG A 237 10.36 -4.09 9.66
C ARG A 237 9.03 -4.78 9.35
N GLU A 238 8.24 -4.20 8.43
CA GLU A 238 7.00 -4.85 7.95
C GLU A 238 7.31 -6.16 7.23
N ALA A 239 8.38 -6.19 6.43
CA ALA A 239 8.84 -7.41 5.78
C ALA A 239 9.28 -8.48 6.80
N ALA A 240 10.09 -8.10 7.79
CA ALA A 240 10.55 -9.00 8.86
C ALA A 240 9.37 -9.51 9.71
N ALA A 241 8.41 -8.63 10.04
CA ALA A 241 7.21 -9.02 10.77
C ALA A 241 6.37 -10.03 10.00
N LYS A 242 6.20 -9.82 8.69
CA LYS A 242 5.47 -10.73 7.83
C LYS A 242 6.13 -12.11 7.73
N GLU A 243 7.45 -12.19 7.64
CA GLU A 243 8.21 -13.44 7.69
C GLU A 243 8.03 -14.15 9.05
N ALA A 244 7.90 -13.39 10.13
CA ALA A 244 7.63 -13.90 11.46
C ALA A 244 6.14 -14.27 11.70
N GLY A 245 5.26 -14.08 10.72
CA GLY A 245 3.83 -14.34 10.83
C GLY A 245 3.09 -13.32 11.71
N LEU A 246 3.63 -12.10 11.85
CA LEU A 246 3.08 -11.03 12.67
C LEU A 246 2.33 -10.00 11.80
N ASN A 247 1.24 -9.46 12.35
CA ASN A 247 0.54 -8.32 11.76
C ASN A 247 1.13 -7.02 12.29
N TYR A 248 2.04 -6.43 11.54
CA TYR A 248 2.74 -5.19 11.89
C TYR A 248 2.48 -4.11 10.84
N VAL A 249 2.21 -2.90 11.32
CA VAL A 249 2.14 -1.68 10.50
C VAL A 249 2.95 -0.60 11.19
N ARG A 250 3.89 0.02 10.48
CA ARG A 250 4.66 1.14 10.97
C ARG A 250 3.82 2.43 11.00
N LEU A 251 3.93 3.19 12.08
CA LEU A 251 3.32 4.51 12.24
C LEU A 251 4.42 5.52 12.61
N GLU A 252 4.06 6.81 12.58
CA GLU A 252 4.97 7.88 13.02
C GLU A 252 4.72 8.23 14.49
N GLY A 253 5.56 7.71 15.37
CA GLY A 253 5.43 7.90 16.81
C GLY A 253 6.60 7.39 17.62
N GLN A 254 6.50 7.46 18.95
CA GLN A 254 7.58 7.18 19.89
C GLN A 254 7.27 6.04 20.87
N VAL A 255 6.00 5.61 20.94
CA VAL A 255 5.57 4.52 21.82
C VAL A 255 5.30 3.28 20.98
N GLY A 256 6.15 2.26 21.09
CA GLY A 256 5.94 0.96 20.46
C GLY A 256 4.77 0.23 21.11
N ILE A 257 3.92 -0.41 20.30
CA ILE A 257 2.71 -1.09 20.77
C ILE A 257 2.77 -2.57 20.44
N ILE A 258 2.48 -3.42 21.42
CA ILE A 258 2.22 -4.85 21.26
C ILE A 258 0.90 -5.20 21.94
N GLY A 259 0.03 -5.93 21.24
CA GLY A 259 -1.17 -6.47 21.85
C GLY A 259 -1.59 -7.78 21.20
N ASN A 260 -2.54 -8.46 21.81
CA ASN A 260 -3.13 -9.69 21.28
C ASN A 260 -4.58 -9.46 20.87
N GLY A 261 -4.79 -9.41 19.58
CA GLY A 261 -6.06 -9.15 18.93
C GLY A 261 -6.16 -7.71 18.41
N ALA A 262 -6.51 -7.60 17.13
CA ALA A 262 -6.52 -6.34 16.39
C ALA A 262 -7.37 -5.24 17.05
N GLY A 263 -8.54 -5.59 17.62
CA GLY A 263 -9.39 -4.64 18.31
C GLY A 263 -8.76 -4.03 19.55
N LEU A 264 -8.07 -4.85 20.36
CA LEU A 264 -7.33 -4.38 21.55
C LEU A 264 -6.17 -3.48 21.13
N VAL A 265 -5.43 -3.85 20.09
CA VAL A 265 -4.32 -3.04 19.58
C VAL A 265 -4.84 -1.68 19.08
N MET A 266 -5.89 -1.65 18.27
CA MET A 266 -6.50 -0.39 17.80
C MET A 266 -6.91 0.51 18.96
N SER A 267 -7.61 -0.04 19.95
CA SER A 267 -7.99 0.71 21.17
C SER A 267 -6.77 1.21 21.94
N THR A 268 -5.70 0.41 22.01
CA THR A 268 -4.44 0.81 22.67
C THR A 268 -3.79 1.98 21.95
N LEU A 269 -3.80 2.00 20.61
CA LEU A 269 -3.29 3.13 19.82
C LEU A 269 -4.02 4.44 20.20
N ASP A 270 -5.36 4.38 20.26
CA ASP A 270 -6.17 5.57 20.56
C ASP A 270 -5.89 6.08 21.99
N VAL A 271 -5.84 5.19 22.97
CA VAL A 271 -5.56 5.57 24.37
C VAL A 271 -4.15 6.13 24.55
N VAL A 272 -3.14 5.56 23.86
CA VAL A 272 -1.77 6.08 23.87
C VAL A 272 -1.69 7.45 23.20
N ALA A 273 -2.36 7.64 22.06
CA ALA A 273 -2.37 8.94 21.39
C ALA A 273 -2.99 10.02 22.29
N MET A 274 -4.12 9.71 22.95
CA MET A 274 -4.78 10.63 23.88
C MET A 274 -3.92 10.92 25.13
N ALA A 275 -3.34 9.90 25.76
CA ALA A 275 -2.45 10.10 26.90
C ALA A 275 -1.19 10.90 26.53
N GLY A 276 -0.68 10.69 25.31
CA GLY A 276 0.52 11.36 24.81
C GLY A 276 0.39 12.88 24.65
N GLU A 277 -0.82 13.40 24.53
CA GLU A 277 -1.04 14.86 24.48
C GLU A 277 -0.50 15.57 25.70
N GLU A 278 -0.61 14.95 26.90
CA GLU A 278 -0.09 15.49 28.15
C GLU A 278 1.46 15.47 28.23
N PHE A 279 2.12 14.67 27.39
CA PHE A 279 3.56 14.47 27.39
C PHE A 279 4.25 14.97 26.10
N GLY A 280 3.77 16.08 25.54
CA GLY A 280 4.39 16.71 24.38
C GLY A 280 4.01 16.08 23.04
N GLY A 281 2.86 15.42 22.97
CA GLY A 281 2.33 14.86 21.73
C GLY A 281 2.95 13.51 21.35
N MET A 282 3.34 12.68 22.34
CA MET A 282 3.83 11.33 22.11
C MET A 282 2.75 10.49 21.40
N LYS A 283 3.14 9.77 20.36
CA LYS A 283 2.22 8.99 19.52
C LYS A 283 2.63 7.51 19.46
N PRO A 284 1.69 6.59 19.14
CA PRO A 284 2.05 5.21 18.85
C PRO A 284 2.93 5.12 17.61
N ALA A 285 3.98 4.29 17.70
CA ALA A 285 4.98 4.10 16.64
C ALA A 285 4.62 2.99 15.64
N ASN A 286 3.73 2.10 16.03
CA ASN A 286 3.32 0.97 15.22
C ASN A 286 2.01 0.37 15.72
N PHE A 287 1.37 -0.40 14.83
CA PHE A 287 0.40 -1.43 15.17
C PHE A 287 1.14 -2.78 15.19
N LEU A 288 0.99 -3.59 16.24
CA LEU A 288 1.44 -4.98 16.26
C LEU A 288 0.46 -5.86 17.01
N ASP A 289 -0.20 -6.74 16.27
CA ASP A 289 -1.02 -7.82 16.80
C ASP A 289 -0.25 -9.14 16.74
N ILE A 290 0.02 -9.71 17.90
CA ILE A 290 0.69 -11.01 18.02
C ILE A 290 -0.26 -12.21 17.95
N GLY A 291 -1.56 -11.95 17.72
CA GLY A 291 -2.59 -12.97 17.62
C GLY A 291 -2.97 -13.65 18.94
N GLY A 292 -3.87 -14.60 18.85
CA GLY A 292 -4.45 -15.30 20.02
C GLY A 292 -3.64 -16.50 20.54
N GLY A 293 -2.50 -16.82 19.93
CA GLY A 293 -1.67 -17.98 20.28
C GLY A 293 -0.18 -17.65 20.44
N ALA A 294 0.15 -16.43 20.85
CA ALA A 294 1.51 -15.95 20.91
C ALA A 294 2.38 -16.75 21.90
N SER A 295 3.36 -17.47 21.36
CA SER A 295 4.42 -18.14 22.14
C SER A 295 5.48 -17.12 22.62
N ALA A 296 6.37 -17.55 23.52
CA ALA A 296 7.55 -16.79 23.91
C ALA A 296 8.38 -16.33 22.69
N GLU A 297 8.50 -17.18 21.67
CA GLU A 297 9.24 -16.90 20.44
C GLU A 297 8.59 -15.77 19.63
N VAL A 298 7.26 -15.79 19.51
CA VAL A 298 6.49 -14.76 18.81
C VAL A 298 6.62 -13.41 19.50
N MET A 299 6.56 -13.41 20.84
CA MET A 299 6.78 -12.21 21.66
C MET A 299 8.20 -11.66 21.48
N ALA A 300 9.21 -12.54 21.47
CA ALA A 300 10.60 -12.16 21.26
C ALA A 300 10.80 -11.49 19.90
N LYS A 301 10.27 -12.08 18.82
CA LYS A 301 10.34 -11.50 17.47
C LYS A 301 9.63 -10.15 17.39
N GLY A 302 8.45 -10.02 18.00
CA GLY A 302 7.71 -8.76 18.05
C GLY A 302 8.48 -7.65 18.79
N LEU A 303 9.07 -7.97 19.94
CA LEU A 303 9.90 -7.05 20.70
C LEU A 303 11.17 -6.65 19.95
N ASP A 304 11.86 -7.59 19.29
CA ASP A 304 13.06 -7.31 18.50
C ASP A 304 12.79 -6.29 17.40
N ILE A 305 11.71 -6.47 16.64
CA ILE A 305 11.30 -5.56 15.57
C ILE A 305 11.04 -4.14 16.13
N ILE A 306 10.33 -4.03 17.25
CA ILE A 306 9.97 -2.73 17.83
C ILE A 306 11.16 -2.07 18.50
N LEU A 307 11.96 -2.82 19.24
CA LEU A 307 13.14 -2.29 19.94
C LEU A 307 14.22 -1.85 18.94
N GLY A 308 14.28 -2.49 17.76
CA GLY A 308 15.14 -2.07 16.66
C GLY A 308 14.70 -0.79 15.93
N ASP A 309 13.50 -0.26 16.19
CA ASP A 309 13.07 1.01 15.60
C ASP A 309 13.62 2.21 16.37
N GLU A 310 14.45 3.01 15.72
CA GLU A 310 15.11 4.18 16.34
C GLU A 310 14.13 5.26 16.81
N GLN A 311 12.94 5.36 16.21
CA GLN A 311 11.92 6.32 16.64
C GLN A 311 11.26 5.91 17.96
N VAL A 312 11.23 4.60 18.28
CA VAL A 312 10.61 4.08 19.51
C VAL A 312 11.48 4.42 20.72
N ARG A 313 10.86 4.93 21.77
CA ARG A 313 11.50 5.35 23.03
C ARG A 313 10.99 4.61 24.25
N SER A 314 9.77 4.10 24.19
CA SER A 314 9.18 3.18 25.16
C SER A 314 8.30 2.18 24.44
N VAL A 315 7.98 1.06 25.08
CA VAL A 315 7.08 0.04 24.52
C VAL A 315 5.93 -0.19 25.49
N PHE A 316 4.71 -0.25 24.97
CA PHE A 316 3.53 -0.69 25.72
C PHE A 316 3.08 -2.06 25.24
N VAL A 317 3.18 -3.06 26.11
CA VAL A 317 2.67 -4.42 25.91
C VAL A 317 1.33 -4.54 26.63
N ASN A 318 0.24 -4.58 25.85
CA ASN A 318 -1.13 -4.67 26.37
C ASN A 318 -1.75 -6.01 25.96
N VAL A 319 -1.91 -6.91 26.93
CA VAL A 319 -2.41 -8.26 26.69
C VAL A 319 -3.64 -8.55 27.54
N PHE A 320 -4.70 -9.03 26.85
CA PHE A 320 -5.83 -9.64 27.51
C PHE A 320 -5.77 -11.17 27.29
N GLY A 321 -5.46 -11.89 28.36
CA GLY A 321 -5.35 -13.35 28.33
C GLY A 321 -6.69 -14.02 28.00
N GLY A 322 -6.72 -14.64 26.84
CA GLY A 322 -7.82 -15.50 26.39
C GLY A 322 -7.23 -16.87 26.05
N ILE A 323 -7.11 -17.19 24.77
CA ILE A 323 -6.40 -18.39 24.28
C ILE A 323 -4.93 -18.34 24.68
N THR A 324 -4.29 -17.19 24.51
CA THR A 324 -2.92 -16.93 25.04
C THR A 324 -3.03 -16.59 26.52
N ALA A 325 -2.42 -17.40 27.37
CA ALA A 325 -2.42 -17.15 28.80
C ALA A 325 -1.33 -16.15 29.21
N CYS A 326 -1.61 -15.29 30.20
CA CYS A 326 -0.71 -14.25 30.64
C CYS A 326 0.64 -14.76 31.16
N ASP A 327 0.69 -15.97 31.75
CA ASP A 327 1.93 -16.61 32.19
C ASP A 327 2.89 -16.90 31.00
N GLN A 328 2.37 -17.30 29.86
CA GLN A 328 3.17 -17.53 28.63
C GLN A 328 3.70 -16.20 28.06
N VAL A 329 2.87 -15.17 28.04
CA VAL A 329 3.30 -13.83 27.61
C VAL A 329 4.41 -13.29 28.52
N ALA A 330 4.26 -13.42 29.83
CA ALA A 330 5.27 -12.98 30.81
C ALA A 330 6.63 -13.69 30.58
N ARG A 331 6.61 -15.02 30.40
CA ARG A 331 7.83 -15.77 30.05
C ARG A 331 8.41 -15.33 28.71
N GLY A 332 7.54 -15.02 27.72
CA GLY A 332 7.95 -14.51 26.42
C GLY A 332 8.67 -13.16 26.52
N ILE A 333 8.15 -12.26 27.33
CA ILE A 333 8.78 -10.95 27.58
C ILE A 333 10.18 -11.14 28.21
N ILE A 334 10.26 -11.94 29.27
CA ILE A 334 11.54 -12.17 29.96
C ILE A 334 12.55 -12.86 29.06
N GLY A 335 12.14 -13.95 28.36
CA GLY A 335 13.02 -14.64 27.42
C GLY A 335 13.49 -13.76 26.25
N ALA A 336 12.64 -12.83 25.79
CA ALA A 336 13.02 -11.85 24.78
C ALA A 336 14.08 -10.86 25.32
N LEU A 337 13.89 -10.34 26.53
CA LEU A 337 14.84 -9.42 27.17
C LEU A 337 16.18 -10.10 27.45
N GLU A 338 16.17 -11.36 27.86
CA GLU A 338 17.39 -12.18 28.05
C GLU A 338 18.13 -12.40 26.74
N THR A 339 17.39 -12.68 25.65
CA THR A 339 17.97 -12.91 24.31
C THR A 339 18.58 -11.64 23.73
N LEU A 340 17.91 -10.50 23.91
CA LEU A 340 18.35 -9.20 23.39
C LEU A 340 19.48 -8.60 24.26
N GLY A 341 19.55 -8.95 25.54
CA GLY A 341 20.60 -8.45 26.46
C GLY A 341 20.72 -6.93 26.40
N ASP A 342 21.93 -6.42 26.16
CA ASP A 342 22.24 -4.98 26.10
C ASP A 342 21.54 -4.24 24.92
N ALA A 343 21.07 -4.95 23.95
CA ALA A 343 20.28 -4.35 22.85
C ALA A 343 18.89 -3.90 23.32
N ALA A 344 18.35 -4.52 24.38
CA ALA A 344 17.13 -4.10 25.02
C ALA A 344 17.40 -2.89 25.94
N SER A 345 17.30 -1.69 25.41
CA SER A 345 17.61 -0.45 26.15
C SER A 345 16.38 0.43 26.43
N LYS A 346 15.20 0.05 25.93
CA LYS A 346 13.98 0.86 26.02
C LYS A 346 13.05 0.32 27.11
N PRO A 347 12.39 1.18 27.93
CA PRO A 347 11.48 0.72 28.97
C PRO A 347 10.23 0.08 28.35
N LEU A 348 9.78 -1.02 28.96
CA LEU A 348 8.57 -1.74 28.63
C LEU A 348 7.53 -1.53 29.73
N VAL A 349 6.38 -0.97 29.37
CA VAL A 349 5.21 -0.91 30.24
C VAL A 349 4.32 -2.09 29.89
N VAL A 350 4.01 -2.93 30.88
CA VAL A 350 3.28 -4.17 30.68
C VAL A 350 1.98 -4.15 31.45
N ARG A 351 0.87 -4.31 30.73
CA ARG A 351 -0.45 -4.56 31.30
C ARG A 351 -0.92 -5.95 30.89
N LEU A 352 -1.14 -6.78 31.90
CA LEU A 352 -1.73 -8.12 31.75
C LEU A 352 -3.08 -8.15 32.43
N ASP A 353 -4.06 -8.75 31.76
CA ASP A 353 -5.40 -9.01 32.30
C ASP A 353 -5.96 -10.31 31.70
N GLY A 354 -7.02 -10.88 32.28
CA GLY A 354 -7.66 -12.11 31.80
C GLY A 354 -7.02 -13.39 32.34
N ASN A 355 -6.94 -14.42 31.48
CA ASN A 355 -6.56 -15.77 31.89
C ASN A 355 -5.12 -15.84 32.44
N LYS A 356 -4.95 -16.42 33.64
CA LYS A 356 -3.67 -16.56 34.36
C LYS A 356 -2.92 -15.25 34.59
N VAL A 357 -3.67 -14.19 34.86
CA VAL A 357 -3.09 -12.85 35.08
C VAL A 357 -2.19 -12.82 36.33
N GLU A 358 -2.61 -13.47 37.40
CA GLU A 358 -1.84 -13.49 38.66
C GLU A 358 -0.48 -14.21 38.51
N GLU A 359 -0.48 -15.36 37.81
CA GLU A 359 0.75 -16.08 37.48
C GLU A 359 1.66 -15.25 36.56
N GLY A 360 1.08 -14.59 35.56
CA GLY A 360 1.86 -13.71 34.65
C GLY A 360 2.51 -12.54 35.40
N ARG A 361 1.75 -11.87 36.25
CA ARG A 361 2.27 -10.78 37.09
C ARG A 361 3.34 -11.26 38.06
N ALA A 362 3.16 -12.44 38.66
CA ALA A 362 4.16 -13.03 39.57
C ALA A 362 5.48 -13.31 38.84
N ILE A 363 5.45 -13.85 37.63
CA ILE A 363 6.64 -14.11 36.79
C ILE A 363 7.41 -12.81 36.51
N LEU A 364 6.71 -11.75 36.12
CA LEU A 364 7.35 -10.45 35.86
C LEU A 364 7.91 -9.81 37.08
N ALA A 365 7.23 -9.94 38.25
CA ALA A 365 7.68 -9.41 39.53
C ALA A 365 8.91 -10.18 40.06
N GLU A 366 8.95 -11.52 39.92
CA GLU A 366 10.08 -12.35 40.32
C GLU A 366 11.32 -12.07 39.47
N ALA A 367 11.15 -11.89 38.16
CA ALA A 367 12.23 -11.53 37.24
C ALA A 367 12.84 -10.16 37.56
N ALA A 368 12.07 -9.24 38.13
CA ALA A 368 12.47 -7.91 38.55
C ALA A 368 13.36 -7.17 37.54
N HIS A 369 13.06 -7.33 36.25
CA HIS A 369 13.86 -6.74 35.17
C HIS A 369 13.76 -5.22 35.18
N PRO A 370 14.88 -4.46 35.14
CA PRO A 370 14.88 -3.00 35.34
C PRO A 370 14.13 -2.22 34.30
N LEU A 371 13.92 -2.78 33.07
CA LEU A 371 13.18 -2.15 32.01
C LEU A 371 11.66 -2.40 32.06
N VAL A 372 11.20 -3.35 32.93
CA VAL A 372 9.78 -3.73 32.97
C VAL A 372 9.04 -2.93 34.04
N HIS A 373 8.00 -2.22 33.61
CA HIS A 373 7.10 -1.47 34.49
C HIS A 373 5.70 -2.08 34.36
N MET A 374 5.16 -2.59 35.45
CA MET A 374 3.80 -3.18 35.45
C MET A 374 2.76 -2.14 35.78
N GLU A 375 1.64 -2.17 35.06
CA GLU A 375 0.48 -1.32 35.30
C GLU A 375 -0.80 -2.19 35.31
N GLU A 376 -1.78 -1.78 36.09
CA GLU A 376 -3.02 -2.56 36.23
C GLU A 376 -4.08 -2.22 35.16
N THR A 377 -4.13 -0.95 34.75
CA THR A 377 -5.13 -0.44 33.81
C THR A 377 -4.50 -0.05 32.46
N MET A 378 -5.30 -0.09 31.41
CA MET A 378 -4.86 0.33 30.08
C MET A 378 -4.51 1.82 30.04
N ASP A 379 -5.34 2.67 30.69
CA ASP A 379 -5.10 4.11 30.75
C ASP A 379 -3.82 4.45 31.52
N GLY A 380 -3.61 3.78 32.68
CA GLY A 380 -2.38 3.94 33.48
C GLY A 380 -1.14 3.54 32.70
N ALA A 381 -1.22 2.41 32.01
CA ALA A 381 -0.12 1.90 31.17
C ALA A 381 0.19 2.81 29.99
N ALA A 382 -0.82 3.29 29.28
CA ALA A 382 -0.66 4.24 28.17
C ALA A 382 -0.01 5.54 28.63
N ARG A 383 -0.49 6.10 29.76
CA ARG A 383 0.08 7.30 30.37
C ARG A 383 1.54 7.10 30.76
N ARG A 384 1.86 5.97 31.41
CA ARG A 384 3.22 5.63 31.83
C ARG A 384 4.16 5.44 30.64
N ALA A 385 3.69 4.79 29.57
CA ALA A 385 4.48 4.60 28.36
C ALA A 385 4.76 5.94 27.67
N ALA A 386 3.77 6.82 27.55
CA ALA A 386 3.96 8.16 26.99
C ALA A 386 4.92 9.03 27.82
N GLU A 387 4.80 8.99 29.15
CA GLU A 387 5.71 9.68 30.08
C GLU A 387 7.16 9.22 29.87
N LEU A 388 7.40 7.91 29.84
CA LEU A 388 8.74 7.35 29.64
C LEU A 388 9.32 7.67 28.26
N ALA A 389 8.49 7.69 27.22
CA ALA A 389 8.91 8.12 25.90
C ALA A 389 9.34 9.59 25.88
N ALA A 390 8.59 10.47 26.54
CA ALA A 390 8.92 11.90 26.65
C ALA A 390 10.23 12.14 27.44
N GLN A 391 10.44 11.41 28.52
CA GLN A 391 11.68 11.50 29.34
C GLN A 391 12.91 11.07 28.53
N ALA A 392 12.79 10.04 27.69
CA ALA A 392 13.86 9.61 26.81
C ALA A 392 14.15 10.60 25.66
N SER A 393 13.17 11.43 25.28
CA SER A 393 13.34 12.49 24.27
C SER A 393 14.12 13.71 24.78
N SER A 394 14.22 13.85 26.10
CA SER A 394 14.87 15.01 26.75
C SER A 394 16.35 14.77 27.08
N LYS A 395 16.83 13.55 26.83
CA LYS A 395 18.24 13.15 27.01
C LYS A 395 18.94 13.08 25.64
#